data_c8ed392316fcfce0150a127f84ab8fb9
#
_entry.id   c8ed392316fcfce0150a127f84ab8fb9
#
_cell.length_a   1.000
_cell.length_b   1.000
_cell.length_c   1.000
_cell.angle_alpha   90.00
_cell.angle_beta   90.00
_cell.angle_gamma   90.00
#
_symmetry.space_group_name_H-M   'P 1'
#
loop_
_entity.id
_entity.type
_entity.pdbx_description
1 polymer ?
#
loop_
_entity_poly.entity_id
_entity_poly.type
_entity_poly.pdbx_seq_one_letter_code
_entity_poly.pdbx_strand_id
1 'polypeptide(L)'
;MLSQIKKLLMPGFVGFEVPSWVEEHLKSGLGSICLYGSNSGSLEQMRDLVKQLSEMSSEKLIIATDEEGGDVTRIEYLSGSSFSGNRTLGQKNDLQQTASEAEQIAKLCSTIGVNMNLAPVADVNTNPRNPVIGNRSFGDNPQLVSQHVSTWVQSHQGSGVACTAKHFPGHGDTVSDSHLGPAVVSGGWDEIRANHLQPFQAAVDAGVAAIMTGHLAVGSKTPTSQDSYAHDVLRNELGFQGVVITDALDMKAASNGDIAEAALASFIAGADLLCLGPNVSEDEFNQIITKFELALSSELITEQRVMKSAIRVERLANEFARSFSQDAIELEVRDLSVDITGNPPKMVYRFESTHNPAVGEAPWLGIESDIPTQNLEPQMVSRQTDFADSAILVRHQNSLNELANLWPKSIGKKEVTIFSPGPIWDWKGFEGYDLGGASLPHTKVLLTYLKGES
;
A
#
# COMPACT_ATOMS: atom_id res chain seq x y z
N MET A 1 -24.04 -10.54 20.60
CA MET A 1 -22.58 -10.68 20.50
C MET A 1 -22.12 -10.94 19.07
N LEU A 2 -22.78 -11.78 18.28
CA LEU A 2 -22.38 -12.09 16.90
C LEU A 2 -22.23 -10.85 16.00
N SER A 3 -23.16 -9.89 16.03
CA SER A 3 -23.04 -8.64 15.27
C SER A 3 -21.81 -7.80 15.68
N GLN A 4 -21.41 -7.88 16.96
CA GLN A 4 -20.23 -7.18 17.44
C GLN A 4 -18.93 -7.82 16.93
N ILE A 5 -18.88 -9.17 16.82
CA ILE A 5 -17.76 -9.88 16.20
C ILE A 5 -17.64 -9.48 14.72
N LYS A 6 -18.76 -9.42 13.98
CA LYS A 6 -18.76 -9.02 12.58
C LYS A 6 -18.20 -7.62 12.34
N LYS A 7 -18.40 -6.67 13.27
CA LYS A 7 -17.83 -5.32 13.21
C LYS A 7 -16.29 -5.29 13.29
N LEU A 8 -15.69 -6.36 13.81
CA LEU A 8 -14.23 -6.49 13.90
C LEU A 8 -13.59 -7.03 12.62
N LEU A 9 -14.39 -7.44 11.64
CA LEU A 9 -13.91 -8.13 10.44
C LEU A 9 -14.04 -7.22 9.21
N MET A 10 -12.97 -7.11 8.43
CA MET A 10 -12.96 -6.35 7.18
C MET A 10 -12.53 -7.27 6.02
N PRO A 11 -13.47 -8.01 5.42
CA PRO A 11 -13.18 -8.84 4.25
C PRO A 11 -13.06 -8.01 2.98
N GLY A 12 -12.34 -8.55 1.98
CA GLY A 12 -12.47 -8.20 0.57
C GLY A 12 -13.22 -9.29 -0.18
N PHE A 13 -13.49 -9.04 -1.44
CA PHE A 13 -14.04 -9.99 -2.40
C PHE A 13 -13.62 -9.62 -3.83
N VAL A 14 -13.79 -10.55 -4.78
CA VAL A 14 -13.35 -10.35 -6.16
C VAL A 14 -14.47 -9.83 -7.05
N GLY A 15 -14.18 -8.82 -7.87
CA GLY A 15 -15.07 -8.32 -8.91
C GLY A 15 -16.06 -7.26 -8.43
N PHE A 16 -17.10 -7.01 -9.26
CA PHE A 16 -18.11 -5.96 -9.06
C PHE A 16 -19.47 -6.50 -8.62
N GLU A 17 -19.63 -7.81 -8.61
CA GLU A 17 -20.85 -8.44 -8.10
C GLU A 17 -20.64 -8.79 -6.62
N VAL A 18 -21.49 -8.21 -5.76
CA VAL A 18 -21.44 -8.47 -4.33
C VAL A 18 -21.84 -9.92 -4.06
N PRO A 19 -20.98 -10.78 -3.50
CA PRO A 19 -21.33 -12.16 -3.19
C PRO A 19 -22.49 -12.24 -2.20
N SER A 20 -23.36 -13.25 -2.34
CA SER A 20 -24.54 -13.42 -1.47
C SER A 20 -24.20 -13.49 0.02
N TRP A 21 -23.08 -14.14 0.36
CA TRP A 21 -22.62 -14.22 1.75
C TRP A 21 -22.21 -12.85 2.31
N VAL A 22 -21.58 -11.98 1.47
CA VAL A 22 -21.24 -10.60 1.88
C VAL A 22 -22.51 -9.80 2.15
N GLU A 23 -23.50 -9.89 1.25
CA GLU A 23 -24.81 -9.24 1.41
C GLU A 23 -25.51 -9.69 2.72
N GLU A 24 -25.54 -11.01 3.02
CA GLU A 24 -26.13 -11.55 4.26
C GLU A 24 -25.41 -11.01 5.50
N HIS A 25 -24.08 -10.92 5.48
CA HIS A 25 -23.31 -10.39 6.60
C HIS A 25 -23.45 -8.87 6.76
N LEU A 26 -23.54 -8.10 5.67
CA LEU A 26 -23.84 -6.67 5.72
C LEU A 26 -25.21 -6.40 6.36
N LYS A 27 -26.24 -7.17 6.00
CA LYS A 27 -27.58 -7.08 6.61
C LYS A 27 -27.60 -7.48 8.09
N SER A 28 -26.59 -8.20 8.58
CA SER A 28 -26.55 -8.74 9.94
C SER A 28 -25.36 -8.26 10.78
N GLY A 29 -24.78 -7.09 10.43
CA GLY A 29 -23.85 -6.37 11.29
C GLY A 29 -22.39 -6.35 10.86
N LEU A 30 -22.03 -6.79 9.63
CA LEU A 30 -20.72 -6.53 9.06
C LEU A 30 -20.55 -5.01 8.86
N GLY A 31 -19.50 -4.44 9.47
CA GLY A 31 -19.31 -2.99 9.55
C GLY A 31 -18.25 -2.43 8.61
N SER A 32 -17.53 -3.28 7.86
CA SER A 32 -16.45 -2.82 6.99
C SER A 32 -16.15 -3.76 5.84
N ILE A 33 -15.70 -3.19 4.71
CA ILE A 33 -15.25 -3.89 3.49
C ILE A 33 -13.96 -3.22 3.01
N CYS A 34 -13.00 -4.00 2.52
CA CYS A 34 -11.82 -3.50 1.82
C CYS A 34 -11.91 -3.81 0.32
N LEU A 35 -11.70 -2.78 -0.51
CA LEU A 35 -11.65 -2.91 -1.97
C LEU A 35 -10.19 -3.03 -2.42
N TYR A 36 -9.94 -3.93 -3.35
CA TYR A 36 -8.62 -4.24 -3.90
C TYR A 36 -8.57 -4.04 -5.42
N GLY A 37 -7.44 -4.32 -6.04
CA GLY A 37 -7.29 -4.22 -7.50
C GLY A 37 -8.32 -5.02 -8.32
N SER A 38 -8.82 -6.13 -7.77
CA SER A 38 -9.91 -6.92 -8.38
C SER A 38 -11.27 -6.20 -8.44
N ASN A 39 -11.43 -5.12 -7.65
CA ASN A 39 -12.62 -4.26 -7.64
C ASN A 39 -12.37 -2.94 -8.39
N SER A 40 -11.24 -2.82 -9.11
CA SER A 40 -10.87 -1.60 -9.84
C SER A 40 -11.46 -1.60 -11.24
N GLY A 41 -12.05 -0.47 -11.62
CA GLY A 41 -12.71 -0.29 -12.90
C GLY A 41 -12.86 1.19 -13.23
N SER A 42 -13.90 1.58 -14.01
CA SER A 42 -14.22 2.99 -14.14
C SER A 42 -14.69 3.57 -12.80
N LEU A 43 -14.53 4.87 -12.60
CA LEU A 43 -15.04 5.55 -11.39
C LEU A 43 -16.54 5.33 -11.18
N GLU A 44 -17.32 5.23 -12.27
CA GLU A 44 -18.74 4.92 -12.21
C GLU A 44 -19.00 3.51 -11.69
N GLN A 45 -18.30 2.50 -12.22
CA GLN A 45 -18.43 1.11 -11.75
C GLN A 45 -18.06 0.97 -10.28
N MET A 46 -16.97 1.61 -9.85
CA MET A 46 -16.56 1.57 -8.44
C MET A 46 -17.56 2.28 -7.54
N ARG A 47 -18.09 3.43 -7.96
CA ARG A 47 -19.14 4.16 -7.24
C ARG A 47 -20.41 3.34 -7.09
N ASP A 48 -20.84 2.67 -8.16
CA ASP A 48 -22.03 1.82 -8.14
C ASP A 48 -21.85 0.63 -7.18
N LEU A 49 -20.67 0.01 -7.16
CA LEU A 49 -20.34 -1.04 -6.21
C LEU A 49 -20.41 -0.53 -4.76
N VAL A 50 -19.76 0.59 -4.46
CA VAL A 50 -19.76 1.19 -3.13
C VAL A 50 -21.18 1.58 -2.69
N LYS A 51 -21.99 2.10 -3.62
CA LYS A 51 -23.38 2.41 -3.36
C LYS A 51 -24.19 1.15 -3.00
N GLN A 52 -24.07 0.08 -3.80
CA GLN A 52 -24.72 -1.21 -3.53
C GLN A 52 -24.34 -1.74 -2.14
N LEU A 53 -23.05 -1.77 -1.80
CA LEU A 53 -22.58 -2.20 -0.48
C LEU A 53 -23.20 -1.37 0.65
N SER A 54 -23.26 -0.05 0.48
CA SER A 54 -23.84 0.86 1.47
C SER A 54 -25.35 0.67 1.65
N GLU A 55 -26.09 0.42 0.55
CA GLU A 55 -27.53 0.16 0.57
C GLU A 55 -27.88 -1.21 1.19
N MET A 56 -27.01 -2.20 1.06
CA MET A 56 -27.17 -3.54 1.68
C MET A 56 -26.85 -3.54 3.16
N SER A 57 -26.05 -2.59 3.65
CA SER A 57 -25.58 -2.59 5.03
C SER A 57 -26.63 -2.11 6.02
N SER A 58 -26.76 -2.82 7.14
CA SER A 58 -27.56 -2.39 8.31
C SER A 58 -26.80 -1.39 9.22
N GLU A 59 -25.49 -1.20 8.98
CA GLU A 59 -24.59 -0.37 9.77
C GLU A 59 -24.07 0.81 8.93
N LYS A 60 -23.47 1.80 9.58
CA LYS A 60 -22.61 2.76 8.88
C LYS A 60 -21.36 2.04 8.42
N LEU A 61 -21.26 1.81 7.12
CA LEU A 61 -20.22 0.97 6.54
C LEU A 61 -18.91 1.74 6.36
N ILE A 62 -17.80 1.15 6.84
CA ILE A 62 -16.45 1.55 6.47
C ILE A 62 -16.11 0.87 5.15
N ILE A 63 -15.74 1.66 4.14
CA ILE A 63 -15.23 1.16 2.88
C ILE A 63 -13.81 1.67 2.73
N ALA A 64 -12.86 0.73 2.77
CA ALA A 64 -11.43 1.00 2.73
C ALA A 64 -10.80 0.62 1.39
N THR A 65 -9.69 1.26 1.05
CA THR A 65 -8.82 0.87 -0.07
C THR A 65 -7.41 1.40 0.14
N ASP A 66 -6.43 0.88 -0.62
CA ASP A 66 -5.06 1.39 -0.69
C ASP A 66 -4.95 2.44 -1.81
N GLU A 67 -5.04 3.71 -1.47
CA GLU A 67 -4.78 4.81 -2.39
C GLU A 67 -3.63 5.64 -1.84
N GLU A 68 -2.39 5.12 -2.02
CA GLU A 68 -1.18 5.77 -1.52
C GLU A 68 -0.70 6.89 -2.44
N GLY A 69 -1.15 6.87 -3.69
CA GLY A 69 -0.54 7.61 -4.79
C GLY A 69 0.72 6.92 -5.32
N GLY A 70 1.27 7.41 -6.43
CA GLY A 70 2.46 6.80 -7.01
C GLY A 70 2.25 5.36 -7.47
N ASP A 71 3.07 4.45 -6.95
CA ASP A 71 3.09 3.05 -7.40
C ASP A 71 1.90 2.23 -6.87
N VAL A 72 1.22 2.70 -5.81
CA VAL A 72 0.10 1.99 -5.19
C VAL A 72 -1.17 2.83 -5.30
N THR A 73 -2.02 2.43 -6.22
CA THR A 73 -3.36 2.97 -6.44
C THR A 73 -4.33 1.82 -6.68
N ARG A 74 -5.57 1.95 -6.21
CA ARG A 74 -6.67 1.02 -6.52
C ARG A 74 -7.76 1.69 -7.32
N ILE A 75 -7.95 2.99 -7.13
CA ILE A 75 -8.96 3.76 -7.85
C ILE A 75 -8.52 4.00 -9.30
N GLU A 76 -7.26 4.33 -9.50
CA GLU A 76 -6.65 4.51 -10.82
C GLU A 76 -5.83 3.28 -11.27
N TYR A 77 -6.18 2.09 -10.77
CA TYR A 77 -5.43 0.84 -10.97
C TYR A 77 -5.17 0.51 -12.43
N LEU A 78 -6.12 0.78 -13.31
CA LEU A 78 -6.02 0.44 -14.74
C LEU A 78 -5.17 1.44 -15.55
N SER A 79 -5.07 2.68 -15.09
CA SER A 79 -4.33 3.76 -15.79
C SER A 79 -2.98 4.10 -15.15
N GLY A 80 -2.81 3.75 -13.88
CA GLY A 80 -1.73 4.27 -13.04
C GLY A 80 -2.15 5.57 -12.34
N SER A 81 -1.52 5.87 -11.20
CA SER A 81 -1.88 7.01 -10.36
C SER A 81 -1.58 8.35 -11.03
N SER A 82 -2.49 9.31 -10.89
CA SER A 82 -2.29 10.72 -11.26
C SER A 82 -1.39 11.48 -10.28
N PHE A 83 -1.05 10.87 -9.14
CA PHE A 83 -0.25 11.46 -8.07
C PHE A 83 1.19 10.99 -8.12
N SER A 84 2.11 11.86 -7.66
CA SER A 84 3.56 11.60 -7.77
C SER A 84 4.06 10.51 -6.80
N GLY A 85 3.36 10.30 -5.69
CA GLY A 85 3.74 9.33 -4.67
C GLY A 85 4.77 9.83 -3.65
N ASN A 86 4.87 9.07 -2.55
CA ASN A 86 5.55 9.52 -1.34
C ASN A 86 7.05 9.81 -1.53
N ARG A 87 7.78 8.97 -2.27
CA ARG A 87 9.21 9.19 -2.51
C ARG A 87 9.48 10.53 -3.21
N THR A 88 8.69 10.84 -4.23
CA THR A 88 8.80 12.11 -4.95
C THR A 88 8.49 13.30 -4.03
N LEU A 89 7.45 13.18 -3.20
CA LEU A 89 7.11 14.21 -2.21
C LEU A 89 8.25 14.42 -1.20
N GLY A 90 8.82 13.33 -0.68
CA GLY A 90 9.95 13.39 0.24
C GLY A 90 11.22 13.98 -0.38
N GLN A 91 11.53 13.64 -1.65
CA GLN A 91 12.66 14.21 -2.38
C GLN A 91 12.52 15.71 -2.61
N LYS A 92 11.32 16.18 -2.93
CA LYS A 92 11.03 17.61 -3.07
C LYS A 92 11.00 18.33 -1.73
N ASN A 93 10.67 17.62 -0.65
CA ASN A 93 10.54 18.12 0.71
C ASN A 93 9.67 19.40 0.80
N ASP A 94 8.59 19.40 0.01
CA ASP A 94 7.58 20.47 0.00
C ASP A 94 6.29 19.97 0.68
N LEU A 95 6.10 20.39 1.92
CA LEU A 95 4.94 20.01 2.72
C LEU A 95 3.62 20.58 2.19
N GLN A 96 3.64 21.71 1.45
CA GLN A 96 2.44 22.24 0.81
C GLN A 96 2.00 21.35 -0.35
N GLN A 97 2.94 20.81 -1.10
CA GLN A 97 2.64 19.85 -2.15
C GLN A 97 2.09 18.54 -1.54
N THR A 98 2.70 18.06 -0.45
CA THR A 98 2.20 16.88 0.28
C THR A 98 0.76 17.09 0.78
N ALA A 99 0.47 18.24 1.37
CA ALA A 99 -0.88 18.59 1.80
C ALA A 99 -1.88 18.58 0.64
N SER A 100 -1.50 19.21 -0.47
CA SER A 100 -2.35 19.29 -1.67
C SER A 100 -2.61 17.92 -2.31
N GLU A 101 -1.60 17.03 -2.40
CA GLU A 101 -1.81 15.67 -2.93
C GLU A 101 -2.67 14.83 -1.99
N ALA A 102 -2.43 14.89 -0.68
CA ALA A 102 -3.24 14.19 0.32
C ALA A 102 -4.72 14.61 0.27
N GLU A 103 -4.99 15.92 0.12
CA GLU A 103 -6.35 16.45 -0.04
C GLU A 103 -7.02 15.94 -1.33
N GLN A 104 -6.30 15.91 -2.45
CA GLN A 104 -6.84 15.45 -3.73
C GLN A 104 -7.07 13.93 -3.74
N ILE A 105 -6.20 13.15 -3.11
CA ILE A 105 -6.41 11.71 -2.92
C ILE A 105 -7.66 11.46 -2.06
N ALA A 106 -7.87 12.24 -0.99
CA ALA A 106 -9.09 12.13 -0.19
C ALA A 106 -10.36 12.46 -1.00
N LYS A 107 -10.31 13.50 -1.85
CA LYS A 107 -11.41 13.82 -2.77
C LYS A 107 -11.66 12.70 -3.76
N LEU A 108 -10.61 12.10 -4.32
CA LEU A 108 -10.72 10.94 -5.22
C LEU A 108 -11.42 9.77 -4.51
N CYS A 109 -10.99 9.41 -3.30
CA CYS A 109 -11.65 8.40 -2.46
C CYS A 109 -13.13 8.73 -2.25
N SER A 110 -13.45 9.96 -1.85
CA SER A 110 -14.84 10.41 -1.61
C SER A 110 -15.70 10.36 -2.85
N THR A 111 -15.14 10.58 -4.05
CA THR A 111 -15.87 10.54 -5.33
C THR A 111 -16.50 9.18 -5.59
N ILE A 112 -15.87 8.10 -5.19
CA ILE A 112 -16.40 6.74 -5.29
C ILE A 112 -17.07 6.25 -4.00
N GLY A 113 -17.05 7.06 -2.93
CA GLY A 113 -17.65 6.73 -1.64
C GLY A 113 -16.75 5.93 -0.70
N VAL A 114 -15.46 5.78 -0.99
CA VAL A 114 -14.45 5.27 -0.04
C VAL A 114 -14.28 6.30 1.07
N ASN A 115 -14.36 5.85 2.31
CA ASN A 115 -14.31 6.71 3.51
C ASN A 115 -13.15 6.39 4.47
N MET A 116 -12.35 5.38 4.14
CA MET A 116 -11.10 5.04 4.83
C MET A 116 -10.02 4.72 3.81
N ASN A 117 -8.90 5.41 3.90
CA ASN A 117 -7.75 5.13 3.07
C ASN A 117 -6.67 4.43 3.90
N LEU A 118 -6.17 3.29 3.41
CA LEU A 118 -5.05 2.57 4.01
C LEU A 118 -3.72 3.24 3.64
N ALA A 119 -3.60 4.51 3.98
CA ALA A 119 -2.46 5.42 3.80
C ALA A 119 -2.51 6.53 4.89
N PRO A 120 -1.37 7.20 5.21
CA PRO A 120 -0.07 7.15 4.53
C PRO A 120 0.83 5.99 4.98
N VAL A 121 1.85 5.70 4.16
CA VAL A 121 2.97 4.87 4.56
C VAL A 121 3.88 5.68 5.48
N ALA A 122 4.03 5.22 6.72
CA ALA A 122 4.87 5.85 7.76
C ALA A 122 6.23 5.15 7.93
N ASP A 123 6.53 4.18 7.06
CA ASP A 123 7.78 3.44 7.10
C ASP A 123 8.96 4.34 6.71
N VAL A 124 10.05 4.27 7.48
CA VAL A 124 11.34 4.92 7.17
C VAL A 124 12.18 3.92 6.38
N ASN A 125 12.44 4.18 5.11
CA ASN A 125 13.16 3.26 4.21
C ASN A 125 14.66 3.27 4.43
N THR A 126 15.12 2.86 5.63
CA THR A 126 16.54 2.84 6.02
C THR A 126 17.36 1.86 5.21
N ASN A 127 16.72 0.81 4.68
CA ASN A 127 17.38 -0.18 3.84
C ASN A 127 17.02 0.03 2.36
N PRO A 128 17.95 0.53 1.52
CA PRO A 128 17.68 0.76 0.11
C PRO A 128 17.37 -0.52 -0.68
N ARG A 129 17.68 -1.71 -0.12
CA ARG A 129 17.38 -3.02 -0.72
C ARG A 129 16.00 -3.55 -0.34
N ASN A 130 15.20 -2.76 0.39
CA ASN A 130 13.86 -3.16 0.76
C ASN A 130 13.00 -3.39 -0.49
N PRO A 131 12.44 -4.60 -0.70
CA PRO A 131 11.71 -4.94 -1.92
C PRO A 131 10.24 -4.47 -1.91
N VAL A 132 9.71 -4.07 -0.73
CA VAL A 132 8.27 -3.83 -0.53
C VAL A 132 7.97 -2.35 -0.34
N ILE A 133 8.78 -1.64 0.42
CA ILE A 133 8.55 -0.24 0.78
C ILE A 133 9.11 0.69 -0.31
N GLY A 134 10.42 0.80 -0.44
CA GLY A 134 11.04 1.57 -1.54
C GLY A 134 10.38 2.93 -1.80
N ASN A 135 9.80 3.09 -2.99
CA ASN A 135 9.11 4.30 -3.43
C ASN A 135 7.86 4.66 -2.61
N ARG A 136 7.31 3.71 -1.87
CA ARG A 136 6.13 3.94 -1.02
C ARG A 136 6.46 4.78 0.21
N SER A 137 7.74 4.86 0.63
CA SER A 137 8.19 5.72 1.74
C SER A 137 8.49 7.13 1.27
N PHE A 138 8.30 8.12 2.13
CA PHE A 138 8.76 9.50 1.91
C PHE A 138 10.28 9.63 1.93
N GLY A 139 11.01 8.67 2.54
CA GLY A 139 12.47 8.68 2.57
C GLY A 139 13.08 7.78 3.63
N ASP A 140 14.38 7.97 3.85
CA ASP A 140 15.20 7.22 4.80
C ASP A 140 15.51 7.98 6.11
N ASN A 141 15.03 9.21 6.22
CA ASN A 141 15.21 10.06 7.40
C ASN A 141 13.93 10.09 8.26
N PRO A 142 13.95 9.63 9.52
CA PRO A 142 12.76 9.58 10.36
C PRO A 142 12.07 10.92 10.56
N GLN A 143 12.83 12.01 10.65
CA GLN A 143 12.27 13.35 10.86
C GLN A 143 11.55 13.87 9.61
N LEU A 144 12.13 13.66 8.43
CA LEU A 144 11.49 14.00 7.15
C LEU A 144 10.20 13.21 6.98
N VAL A 145 10.25 11.90 7.16
CA VAL A 145 9.05 11.03 7.06
C VAL A 145 7.97 11.49 8.05
N SER A 146 8.34 11.83 9.29
CA SER A 146 7.40 12.33 10.31
C SER A 146 6.68 13.60 9.89
N GLN A 147 7.38 14.56 9.28
CA GLN A 147 6.79 15.81 8.80
C GLN A 147 5.77 15.55 7.68
N HIS A 148 6.13 14.73 6.71
CA HIS A 148 5.24 14.37 5.61
C HIS A 148 4.02 13.57 6.08
N VAL A 149 4.22 12.59 6.96
CA VAL A 149 3.12 11.78 7.54
C VAL A 149 2.14 12.66 8.31
N SER A 150 2.62 13.54 9.19
CA SER A 150 1.76 14.46 9.96
C SER A 150 0.95 15.37 9.03
N THR A 151 1.61 15.97 8.03
CA THR A 151 0.97 16.82 7.03
C THR A 151 -0.08 16.07 6.23
N TRP A 152 0.25 14.85 5.80
CA TRP A 152 -0.63 13.99 5.01
C TRP A 152 -1.90 13.64 5.81
N VAL A 153 -1.75 13.19 7.07
CA VAL A 153 -2.87 12.84 7.96
C VAL A 153 -3.80 14.04 8.14
N GLN A 154 -3.27 15.21 8.48
CA GLN A 154 -4.08 16.40 8.73
C GLN A 154 -4.88 16.82 7.48
N SER A 155 -4.24 16.86 6.31
CA SER A 155 -4.88 17.31 5.07
C SER A 155 -5.91 16.30 4.55
N HIS A 156 -5.58 15.02 4.58
CA HIS A 156 -6.47 13.96 4.11
C HIS A 156 -7.72 13.82 5.00
N GLN A 157 -7.54 13.71 6.32
CA GLN A 157 -8.67 13.63 7.25
C GLN A 157 -9.48 14.93 7.31
N GLY A 158 -8.83 16.08 7.14
CA GLY A 158 -9.49 17.37 6.97
C GLY A 158 -10.46 17.40 5.78
N SER A 159 -10.21 16.59 4.76
CA SER A 159 -11.08 16.40 3.59
C SER A 159 -12.15 15.31 3.79
N GLY A 160 -12.22 14.69 4.98
CA GLY A 160 -13.32 13.82 5.39
C GLY A 160 -13.16 12.34 5.10
N VAL A 161 -11.98 11.86 4.80
CA VAL A 161 -11.63 10.44 4.64
C VAL A 161 -10.65 10.03 5.74
N ALA A 162 -10.92 8.92 6.44
CA ALA A 162 -10.05 8.41 7.48
C ALA A 162 -8.68 7.99 6.93
N CYS A 163 -7.63 8.25 7.70
CA CYS A 163 -6.27 7.79 7.42
C CYS A 163 -5.90 6.54 8.20
N THR A 164 -4.99 5.76 7.63
CA THR A 164 -4.35 4.61 8.28
C THR A 164 -2.84 4.68 8.12
N ALA A 165 -2.12 5.06 9.16
CA ALA A 165 -0.64 5.04 9.11
C ALA A 165 -0.13 3.60 9.16
N LYS A 166 0.81 3.24 8.26
CA LYS A 166 1.27 1.86 8.08
C LYS A 166 2.76 1.78 7.75
N HIS A 167 3.45 0.68 8.01
CA HIS A 167 3.05 -0.58 8.63
C HIS A 167 3.75 -0.68 10.00
N PHE A 168 3.02 -0.41 11.07
CA PHE A 168 3.58 -0.40 12.43
C PHE A 168 4.22 -1.75 12.78
N PRO A 169 5.41 -1.78 13.42
CA PRO A 169 6.18 -0.65 13.96
C PRO A 169 7.21 -0.05 12.98
N GLY A 170 7.20 -0.38 11.70
CA GLY A 170 8.10 0.11 10.65
C GLY A 170 8.73 -1.00 9.83
N HIS A 171 8.40 -1.05 8.54
CA HIS A 171 8.81 -2.10 7.60
C HIS A 171 10.05 -1.71 6.76
N GLY A 172 10.58 -0.48 6.92
CA GLY A 172 11.57 0.09 5.99
C GLY A 172 12.99 -0.48 6.08
N ASP A 173 13.36 -1.22 7.16
CA ASP A 173 14.67 -1.87 7.31
C ASP A 173 14.72 -3.31 6.76
N THR A 174 13.58 -3.93 6.44
CA THR A 174 13.54 -5.35 6.10
C THR A 174 14.13 -5.64 4.72
N VAL A 175 14.73 -6.84 4.57
CA VAL A 175 15.28 -7.34 3.29
C VAL A 175 14.41 -8.42 2.65
N SER A 176 13.30 -8.78 3.29
CA SER A 176 12.36 -9.82 2.86
C SER A 176 10.96 -9.26 2.75
N ASP A 177 10.19 -9.84 1.84
CA ASP A 177 8.80 -9.49 1.62
C ASP A 177 7.90 -10.28 2.58
N SER A 178 7.08 -9.58 3.36
CA SER A 178 6.11 -10.18 4.29
C SER A 178 5.00 -10.98 3.58
N HIS A 179 4.77 -10.77 2.29
CA HIS A 179 3.89 -11.62 1.49
C HIS A 179 4.45 -13.04 1.29
N LEU A 180 5.76 -13.21 1.35
CA LEU A 180 6.45 -14.49 1.13
C LEU A 180 6.79 -15.21 2.45
N GLY A 181 6.82 -14.51 3.58
CA GLY A 181 7.15 -15.01 4.90
C GLY A 181 7.49 -13.89 5.88
N PRO A 182 7.78 -14.18 7.15
CA PRO A 182 8.06 -13.15 8.14
C PRO A 182 9.22 -12.22 7.72
N ALA A 183 8.94 -10.93 7.63
CA ALA A 183 9.94 -9.91 7.37
C ALA A 183 10.66 -9.57 8.68
N VAL A 184 11.96 -9.88 8.76
CA VAL A 184 12.76 -9.70 9.99
C VAL A 184 13.34 -8.29 10.03
N VAL A 185 13.12 -7.58 11.13
CA VAL A 185 13.78 -6.30 11.43
C VAL A 185 15.11 -6.56 12.13
N SER A 186 16.19 -6.05 11.56
CA SER A 186 17.53 -6.12 12.16
C SER A 186 17.59 -5.24 13.42
N GLY A 187 18.26 -5.70 14.48
CA GLY A 187 18.42 -4.92 15.72
C GLY A 187 17.21 -4.90 16.67
N GLY A 188 16.08 -5.51 16.31
CA GLY A 188 14.93 -5.66 17.20
C GLY A 188 14.27 -4.34 17.61
N TRP A 189 13.71 -4.28 18.83
CA TRP A 189 12.96 -3.12 19.31
C TRP A 189 13.81 -1.87 19.58
N ASP A 190 15.11 -2.02 19.83
CA ASP A 190 16.01 -0.86 20.00
C ASP A 190 16.17 -0.11 18.68
N GLU A 191 16.31 -0.84 17.56
CA GLU A 191 16.33 -0.28 16.21
C GLU A 191 15.00 0.39 15.86
N ILE A 192 13.89 -0.29 16.14
CA ILE A 192 12.54 0.25 15.93
C ILE A 192 12.36 1.59 16.64
N ARG A 193 12.75 1.68 17.93
CA ARG A 193 12.64 2.91 18.71
C ARG A 193 13.55 4.02 18.19
N ALA A 194 14.74 3.68 17.77
CA ALA A 194 15.71 4.67 17.30
C ALA A 194 15.31 5.29 15.96
N ASN A 195 14.74 4.48 15.03
CA ASN A 195 14.63 4.89 13.63
C ASN A 195 13.21 4.82 13.04
N HIS A 196 12.27 4.07 13.65
CA HIS A 196 10.98 3.79 12.99
C HIS A 196 9.74 4.29 13.73
N LEU A 197 9.77 4.49 15.06
CA LEU A 197 8.59 4.91 15.82
C LEU A 197 8.24 6.39 15.64
N GLN A 198 9.18 7.24 15.30
CA GLN A 198 8.97 8.69 15.23
C GLN A 198 7.85 9.08 14.23
N PRO A 199 7.75 8.52 13.02
CA PRO A 199 6.63 8.85 12.12
C PRO A 199 5.27 8.37 12.64
N PHE A 200 5.20 7.26 13.37
CA PHE A 200 3.95 6.81 14.00
C PHE A 200 3.54 7.72 15.16
N GLN A 201 4.48 8.20 15.97
CA GLN A 201 4.20 9.23 16.97
C GLN A 201 3.65 10.50 16.29
N ALA A 202 4.27 10.96 15.22
CA ALA A 202 3.80 12.11 14.45
C ALA A 202 2.38 11.90 13.87
N ALA A 203 2.06 10.68 13.44
CA ALA A 203 0.71 10.33 13.00
C ALA A 203 -0.29 10.38 14.17
N VAL A 204 0.08 9.86 15.35
CA VAL A 204 -0.76 9.92 16.56
C VAL A 204 -1.01 11.36 16.98
N ASP A 205 0.03 12.19 17.02
CA ASP A 205 -0.05 13.61 17.36
C ASP A 205 -0.89 14.42 16.37
N ALA A 206 -0.90 14.00 15.09
CA ALA A 206 -1.75 14.55 14.04
C ALA A 206 -3.20 14.05 14.09
N GLY A 207 -3.54 13.13 15.02
CA GLY A 207 -4.88 12.61 15.20
C GLY A 207 -5.29 11.54 14.20
N VAL A 208 -4.35 10.69 13.75
CA VAL A 208 -4.65 9.61 12.81
C VAL A 208 -5.77 8.69 13.32
N ALA A 209 -6.72 8.35 12.44
CA ALA A 209 -7.90 7.57 12.79
C ALA A 209 -7.59 6.10 13.04
N ALA A 210 -6.68 5.53 12.25
CA ALA A 210 -6.25 4.14 12.38
C ALA A 210 -4.73 3.99 12.21
N ILE A 211 -4.17 2.93 12.81
CA ILE A 211 -2.80 2.48 12.58
C ILE A 211 -2.84 0.99 12.20
N MET A 212 -2.17 0.65 11.11
CA MET A 212 -2.07 -0.72 10.62
C MET A 212 -0.79 -1.38 11.12
N THR A 213 -0.95 -2.55 11.77
CA THR A 213 0.18 -3.38 12.19
C THR A 213 0.63 -4.29 11.06
N GLY A 214 1.91 -4.24 10.72
CA GLY A 214 2.51 -5.14 9.75
C GLY A 214 2.76 -6.55 10.32
N HIS A 215 3.17 -7.47 9.45
CA HIS A 215 3.53 -8.84 9.83
C HIS A 215 5.06 -8.99 9.92
N LEU A 216 5.67 -8.26 10.87
CA LEU A 216 7.12 -8.18 11.04
C LEU A 216 7.59 -9.05 12.20
N ALA A 217 8.78 -9.63 12.09
CA ALA A 217 9.45 -10.31 13.18
C ALA A 217 10.46 -9.35 13.84
N VAL A 218 10.11 -8.83 15.03
CA VAL A 218 10.93 -7.87 15.78
C VAL A 218 11.39 -8.50 17.09
N GLY A 219 12.62 -9.03 17.12
CA GLY A 219 13.17 -9.69 18.31
C GLY A 219 12.52 -11.03 18.66
N SER A 220 11.49 -11.45 17.94
CA SER A 220 10.81 -12.73 18.10
C SER A 220 10.41 -13.28 16.73
N LYS A 221 9.86 -14.51 16.67
CA LYS A 221 9.29 -15.08 15.44
C LYS A 221 7.81 -14.77 15.28
N THR A 222 7.16 -14.24 16.31
CA THR A 222 5.74 -13.87 16.27
C THR A 222 5.59 -12.59 15.44
N PRO A 223 4.69 -12.57 14.44
CA PRO A 223 4.42 -11.34 13.69
C PRO A 223 3.91 -10.23 14.62
N THR A 224 4.34 -8.99 14.38
CA THR A 224 3.96 -7.84 15.21
C THR A 224 2.46 -7.61 15.30
N SER A 225 1.69 -7.99 14.27
CA SER A 225 0.22 -7.99 14.32
C SER A 225 -0.38 -8.97 15.37
N GLN A 226 0.39 -10.00 15.77
CA GLN A 226 0.00 -11.03 16.74
C GLN A 226 0.85 -10.94 18.03
N ASP A 227 1.64 -9.88 18.19
CA ASP A 227 2.50 -9.65 19.35
C ASP A 227 1.89 -8.60 20.27
N SER A 228 1.48 -9.00 21.46
CA SER A 228 0.90 -8.08 22.46
C SER A 228 1.86 -6.97 22.86
N TYR A 229 3.17 -7.23 22.84
CA TYR A 229 4.16 -6.20 23.14
C TYR A 229 4.16 -5.08 22.08
N ALA A 230 4.02 -5.40 20.80
CA ALA A 230 3.88 -4.39 19.75
C ALA A 230 2.64 -3.51 19.98
N HIS A 231 1.52 -4.13 20.36
CA HIS A 231 0.30 -3.38 20.68
C HIS A 231 0.42 -2.56 21.97
N ASP A 232 1.17 -3.05 22.97
CA ASP A 232 1.47 -2.29 24.19
C ASP A 232 2.32 -1.04 23.89
N VAL A 233 3.34 -1.16 23.05
CA VAL A 233 4.13 -0.01 22.57
C VAL A 233 3.20 1.02 21.92
N LEU A 234 2.33 0.60 21.02
CA LEU A 234 1.41 1.49 20.32
C LEU A 234 0.43 2.18 21.26
N ARG A 235 -0.16 1.43 22.20
CA ARG A 235 -1.16 1.95 23.13
C ARG A 235 -0.60 2.77 24.28
N ASN A 236 0.51 2.29 24.87
CA ASN A 236 1.04 2.81 26.13
C ASN A 236 2.23 3.76 25.92
N GLU A 237 3.16 3.45 24.97
CA GLU A 237 4.29 4.35 24.69
C GLU A 237 3.87 5.51 23.78
N LEU A 238 3.18 5.21 22.64
CA LEU A 238 2.73 6.26 21.71
C LEU A 238 1.37 6.86 22.07
N GLY A 239 0.63 6.29 23.01
CA GLY A 239 -0.65 6.81 23.50
C GLY A 239 -1.82 6.71 22.51
N PHE A 240 -1.73 5.88 21.46
CA PHE A 240 -2.73 5.77 20.42
C PHE A 240 -4.07 5.24 20.94
N GLN A 241 -5.18 5.95 20.67
CA GLN A 241 -6.51 5.59 21.11
C GLN A 241 -7.48 5.21 19.98
N GLY A 242 -7.08 5.41 18.72
CA GLY A 242 -7.88 5.08 17.53
C GLY A 242 -7.95 3.56 17.25
N VAL A 243 -8.34 3.21 16.03
CA VAL A 243 -8.49 1.82 15.58
C VAL A 243 -7.14 1.22 15.24
N VAL A 244 -6.77 0.11 15.86
CA VAL A 244 -5.64 -0.72 15.41
C VAL A 244 -6.18 -1.75 14.43
N ILE A 245 -5.74 -1.67 13.19
CA ILE A 245 -6.09 -2.62 12.13
C ILE A 245 -4.89 -3.51 11.80
N THR A 246 -5.12 -4.75 11.43
CA THR A 246 -4.06 -5.62 10.90
C THR A 246 -3.79 -5.33 9.43
N ASP A 247 -2.58 -5.56 8.95
CA ASP A 247 -2.36 -5.83 7.54
C ASP A 247 -3.11 -7.11 7.12
N ALA A 248 -3.19 -7.40 5.83
CA ALA A 248 -4.01 -8.47 5.29
C ALA A 248 -3.62 -9.85 5.87
N LEU A 249 -4.57 -10.51 6.53
CA LEU A 249 -4.33 -11.76 7.27
C LEU A 249 -4.20 -13.00 6.37
N ASP A 250 -4.56 -12.91 5.09
CA ASP A 250 -4.28 -13.96 4.10
C ASP A 250 -2.80 -14.00 3.69
N MET A 251 -2.01 -12.99 4.06
CA MET A 251 -0.57 -12.99 3.82
C MET A 251 0.10 -14.15 4.57
N LYS A 252 1.08 -14.78 3.90
CA LYS A 252 1.77 -15.97 4.43
C LYS A 252 2.49 -15.71 5.75
N ALA A 253 2.99 -14.48 5.97
CA ALA A 253 3.63 -14.09 7.22
C ALA A 253 2.68 -14.07 8.42
N ALA A 254 1.38 -13.85 8.20
CA ALA A 254 0.35 -13.79 9.23
C ALA A 254 -0.27 -15.16 9.51
N SER A 255 -0.82 -15.81 8.47
CA SER A 255 -1.72 -16.93 8.63
C SER A 255 -1.05 -18.30 8.54
N ASN A 256 0.06 -18.39 7.82
CA ASN A 256 0.65 -19.68 7.44
C ASN A 256 -0.40 -20.71 6.96
N GLY A 257 -1.50 -20.22 6.37
CA GLY A 257 -2.60 -20.99 5.83
C GLY A 257 -3.82 -21.19 6.77
N ASP A 258 -3.82 -20.65 8.00
CA ASP A 258 -4.99 -20.63 8.90
C ASP A 258 -5.35 -19.18 9.25
N ILE A 259 -6.21 -18.58 8.43
CA ILE A 259 -6.65 -17.18 8.61
C ILE A 259 -7.50 -17.02 9.89
N ALA A 260 -8.23 -18.04 10.32
CA ALA A 260 -9.05 -17.97 11.52
C ALA A 260 -8.19 -17.95 12.80
N GLU A 261 -7.09 -18.72 12.82
CA GLU A 261 -6.10 -18.64 13.90
C GLU A 261 -5.42 -17.29 13.91
N ALA A 262 -4.96 -16.79 12.74
CA ALA A 262 -4.32 -15.49 12.63
C ALA A 262 -5.23 -14.34 13.09
N ALA A 263 -6.50 -14.38 12.72
CA ALA A 263 -7.51 -13.40 13.13
C ALA A 263 -7.69 -13.36 14.66
N LEU A 264 -7.88 -14.54 15.27
CA LEU A 264 -8.03 -14.62 16.71
C LEU A 264 -6.76 -14.22 17.47
N ALA A 265 -5.58 -14.65 17.01
CA ALA A 265 -4.29 -14.28 17.60
C ALA A 265 -4.05 -12.76 17.54
N SER A 266 -4.34 -12.13 16.40
CA SER A 266 -4.21 -10.68 16.24
C SER A 266 -5.19 -9.90 17.14
N PHE A 267 -6.43 -10.41 17.29
CA PHE A 267 -7.40 -9.82 18.21
C PHE A 267 -6.96 -9.93 19.67
N ILE A 268 -6.46 -11.11 20.09
CA ILE A 268 -5.92 -11.33 21.44
C ILE A 268 -4.72 -10.39 21.69
N ALA A 269 -3.85 -10.22 20.71
CA ALA A 269 -2.69 -9.32 20.81
C ALA A 269 -3.08 -7.87 21.01
N GLY A 270 -4.21 -7.39 20.46
CA GLY A 270 -4.65 -6.02 20.67
C GLY A 270 -5.32 -5.32 19.49
N ALA A 271 -5.40 -5.96 18.31
CA ALA A 271 -6.08 -5.41 17.14
C ALA A 271 -7.58 -5.19 17.39
N ASP A 272 -8.14 -4.14 16.79
CA ASP A 272 -9.57 -3.80 16.86
C ASP A 272 -10.31 -4.19 15.58
N LEU A 273 -9.66 -4.09 14.44
CA LEU A 273 -10.20 -4.40 13.12
C LEU A 273 -9.25 -5.35 12.38
N LEU A 274 -9.79 -6.39 11.79
CA LEU A 274 -9.06 -7.48 11.18
C LEU A 274 -9.24 -7.43 9.67
N CYS A 275 -8.22 -6.98 8.95
CA CYS A 275 -8.19 -6.97 7.49
C CYS A 275 -7.95 -8.39 6.99
N LEU A 276 -8.94 -8.98 6.31
CA LEU A 276 -8.90 -10.41 5.97
C LEU A 276 -8.21 -10.69 4.62
N GLY A 277 -7.99 -9.66 3.81
CA GLY A 277 -7.40 -9.79 2.48
C GLY A 277 -8.43 -9.85 1.35
N PRO A 278 -7.95 -9.88 0.07
CA PRO A 278 -8.79 -9.71 -1.12
C PRO A 278 -9.69 -10.89 -1.47
N ASN A 279 -9.35 -12.11 -1.06
CA ASN A 279 -9.94 -13.34 -1.59
C ASN A 279 -10.53 -14.25 -0.51
N VAL A 280 -11.01 -13.68 0.60
CA VAL A 280 -11.62 -14.46 1.66
C VAL A 280 -12.87 -15.19 1.14
N SER A 281 -12.95 -16.49 1.36
CA SER A 281 -14.12 -17.30 1.05
C SER A 281 -15.18 -17.22 2.15
N GLU A 282 -16.43 -17.56 1.81
CA GLU A 282 -17.52 -17.71 2.79
C GLU A 282 -17.15 -18.69 3.91
N ASP A 283 -16.55 -19.82 3.57
CA ASP A 283 -16.14 -20.84 4.53
C ASP A 283 -15.09 -20.30 5.52
N GLU A 284 -14.07 -19.60 5.04
CA GLU A 284 -13.06 -18.98 5.90
C GLU A 284 -13.67 -17.90 6.79
N PHE A 285 -14.56 -17.07 6.26
CA PHE A 285 -15.24 -16.04 7.04
C PHE A 285 -16.09 -16.67 8.17
N ASN A 286 -16.83 -17.72 7.89
CA ASN A 286 -17.61 -18.46 8.87
C ASN A 286 -16.74 -19.20 9.90
N GLN A 287 -15.59 -19.72 9.49
CA GLN A 287 -14.60 -20.31 10.41
C GLN A 287 -14.06 -19.29 11.39
N ILE A 288 -13.76 -18.04 10.93
CA ILE A 288 -13.34 -16.95 11.81
C ILE A 288 -14.43 -16.68 12.87
N ILE A 289 -15.67 -16.49 12.43
CA ILE A 289 -16.80 -16.25 13.36
C ILE A 289 -16.90 -17.38 14.39
N THR A 290 -16.93 -18.64 13.94
CA THR A 290 -17.01 -19.81 14.81
C THR A 290 -15.87 -19.85 15.83
N LYS A 291 -14.66 -19.52 15.40
CA LYS A 291 -13.49 -19.48 16.28
C LYS A 291 -13.61 -18.41 17.36
N PHE A 292 -14.14 -17.23 17.03
CA PHE A 292 -14.42 -16.17 18.02
C PHE A 292 -15.51 -16.58 19.00
N GLU A 293 -16.58 -17.25 18.56
CA GLU A 293 -17.63 -17.76 19.44
C GLU A 293 -17.11 -18.84 20.41
N LEU A 294 -16.25 -19.73 19.92
CA LEU A 294 -15.57 -20.73 20.77
C LEU A 294 -14.61 -20.06 21.76
N ALA A 295 -13.87 -19.04 21.34
CA ALA A 295 -12.97 -18.29 22.21
C ALA A 295 -13.73 -17.53 23.32
N LEU A 296 -14.92 -16.99 23.02
CA LEU A 296 -15.81 -16.39 24.02
C LEU A 296 -16.35 -17.44 25.00
N SER A 297 -16.83 -18.56 24.49
CA SER A 297 -17.42 -19.65 25.35
C SER A 297 -16.39 -20.32 26.25
N SER A 298 -15.10 -20.34 25.84
CA SER A 298 -13.97 -20.81 26.63
C SER A 298 -13.30 -19.76 27.49
N GLU A 299 -13.82 -18.51 27.52
CA GLU A 299 -13.26 -17.38 28.25
C GLU A 299 -11.83 -16.99 27.80
N LEU A 300 -11.38 -17.45 26.61
CA LEU A 300 -10.10 -17.06 26.04
C LEU A 300 -10.10 -15.57 25.64
N ILE A 301 -11.26 -15.04 25.20
CA ILE A 301 -11.54 -13.64 25.02
C ILE A 301 -12.79 -13.25 25.80
N THR A 302 -12.92 -11.94 26.14
CA THR A 302 -14.08 -11.46 26.89
C THR A 302 -15.05 -10.68 26.02
N GLU A 303 -16.34 -10.72 26.33
CA GLU A 303 -17.35 -9.86 25.69
C GLU A 303 -16.96 -8.37 25.79
N GLN A 304 -16.42 -7.97 26.96
CA GLN A 304 -15.97 -6.59 27.18
C GLN A 304 -14.88 -6.19 26.17
N ARG A 305 -13.93 -7.08 25.85
CA ARG A 305 -12.88 -6.83 24.87
C ARG A 305 -13.46 -6.68 23.46
N VAL A 306 -14.40 -7.56 23.07
CA VAL A 306 -15.12 -7.48 21.78
C VAL A 306 -15.88 -6.14 21.69
N MET A 307 -16.65 -5.78 22.70
CA MET A 307 -17.41 -4.53 22.74
C MET A 307 -16.52 -3.30 22.67
N LYS A 308 -15.37 -3.29 23.37
CA LYS A 308 -14.40 -2.18 23.33
C LYS A 308 -13.87 -1.93 21.93
N SER A 309 -13.55 -2.98 21.17
CA SER A 309 -13.10 -2.86 19.78
C SER A 309 -14.23 -2.43 18.85
N ALA A 310 -15.40 -3.08 18.96
CA ALA A 310 -16.56 -2.69 18.16
C ALA A 310 -16.94 -1.22 18.33
N ILE A 311 -16.89 -0.67 19.55
CA ILE A 311 -17.13 0.75 19.82
C ILE A 311 -16.08 1.64 19.11
N ARG A 312 -14.82 1.25 19.05
CA ARG A 312 -13.80 2.02 18.31
C ARG A 312 -14.10 2.04 16.81
N VAL A 313 -14.44 0.89 16.24
CA VAL A 313 -14.81 0.76 14.83
C VAL A 313 -16.08 1.56 14.52
N GLU A 314 -17.10 1.50 15.39
CA GLU A 314 -18.32 2.31 15.25
C GLU A 314 -18.05 3.82 15.33
N ARG A 315 -17.15 4.26 16.19
CA ARG A 315 -16.75 5.68 16.27
C ARG A 315 -16.10 6.12 14.98
N LEU A 316 -15.15 5.32 14.44
CA LEU A 316 -14.52 5.58 13.15
C LEU A 316 -15.57 5.70 12.04
N ALA A 317 -16.50 4.73 11.94
CA ALA A 317 -17.58 4.77 10.97
C ALA A 317 -18.48 6.01 11.16
N ASN A 318 -18.82 6.38 12.40
CA ASN A 318 -19.66 7.55 12.66
C ASN A 318 -18.99 8.87 12.29
N GLU A 319 -17.68 8.96 12.41
CA GLU A 319 -16.89 10.14 12.09
C GLU A 319 -16.71 10.33 10.58
N PHE A 320 -16.42 9.25 9.85
CA PHE A 320 -16.01 9.32 8.45
C PHE A 320 -16.99 8.73 7.43
N ALA A 321 -17.99 7.93 7.84
CA ALA A 321 -19.03 7.47 6.92
C ALA A 321 -20.00 8.60 6.58
N ARG A 322 -19.65 9.39 5.58
CA ARG A 322 -20.45 10.49 5.05
C ARG A 322 -21.24 10.06 3.81
N SER A 323 -22.22 10.87 3.41
CA SER A 323 -22.90 10.72 2.14
C SER A 323 -21.93 10.92 0.98
N PHE A 324 -22.15 10.23 -0.13
CA PHE A 324 -21.38 10.41 -1.37
C PHE A 324 -21.24 11.87 -1.78
N SER A 325 -20.04 12.31 -2.14
CA SER A 325 -19.90 13.56 -2.88
C SER A 325 -20.39 13.34 -4.32
N GLN A 326 -21.21 14.27 -4.83
CA GLN A 326 -21.66 14.24 -6.22
C GLN A 326 -20.74 15.06 -7.14
N ASP A 327 -19.74 15.72 -6.57
CA ASP A 327 -18.83 16.59 -7.33
C ASP A 327 -17.92 15.74 -8.21
N ALA A 328 -17.93 16.01 -9.49
CA ALA A 328 -16.95 15.44 -10.41
C ALA A 328 -15.56 16.00 -10.08
N ILE A 329 -14.57 15.14 -9.97
CA ILE A 329 -13.18 15.55 -9.82
C ILE A 329 -12.53 15.48 -11.20
N GLU A 330 -11.98 16.59 -11.63
CA GLU A 330 -11.07 16.65 -12.75
C GLU A 330 -9.67 16.36 -12.21
N LEU A 331 -9.13 15.19 -12.54
CA LEU A 331 -7.79 14.79 -12.13
C LEU A 331 -6.80 15.32 -13.15
N GLU A 332 -5.95 16.24 -12.70
CA GLU A 332 -4.82 16.71 -13.50
C GLU A 332 -3.57 15.88 -13.17
N VAL A 333 -2.97 15.30 -14.21
CA VAL A 333 -1.65 14.65 -14.08
C VAL A 333 -0.62 15.72 -13.75
N ARG A 334 0.05 15.57 -12.62
CA ARG A 334 1.04 16.53 -12.13
C ARG A 334 2.26 16.61 -13.03
N ASP A 335 2.80 17.82 -13.18
CA ASP A 335 4.06 18.01 -13.87
C ASP A 335 5.23 17.69 -12.94
N LEU A 336 6.11 16.82 -13.40
CA LEU A 336 7.40 16.54 -12.79
C LEU A 336 8.50 17.00 -13.73
N SER A 337 9.64 17.39 -13.17
CA SER A 337 10.86 17.65 -13.92
C SER A 337 11.94 16.67 -13.46
N VAL A 338 12.49 15.94 -14.41
CA VAL A 338 13.68 15.10 -14.24
C VAL A 338 14.61 15.47 -15.39
N ASP A 339 15.83 15.86 -15.07
CA ASP A 339 16.82 16.18 -16.11
C ASP A 339 17.31 14.89 -16.77
N ILE A 340 16.78 14.59 -17.95
CA ILE A 340 17.22 13.49 -18.79
C ILE A 340 17.99 14.09 -19.96
N THR A 341 19.27 13.70 -20.11
CA THR A 341 20.16 14.21 -21.16
C THR A 341 20.46 13.14 -22.19
N GLY A 342 20.70 13.54 -23.43
CA GLY A 342 21.05 12.66 -24.54
C GLY A 342 19.98 12.65 -25.64
N ASN A 343 20.22 11.82 -26.66
CA ASN A 343 19.27 11.66 -27.76
C ASN A 343 18.22 10.60 -27.41
N PRO A 344 16.97 10.73 -27.88
CA PRO A 344 15.96 9.71 -27.71
C PRO A 344 16.42 8.38 -28.30
N PRO A 345 16.11 7.23 -27.63
CA PRO A 345 16.45 5.93 -28.14
C PRO A 345 15.56 5.56 -29.34
N LYS A 346 16.04 4.64 -30.19
CA LYS A 346 15.26 4.12 -31.31
C LYS A 346 14.39 2.92 -30.94
N MET A 347 14.70 2.29 -29.79
CA MET A 347 13.98 1.13 -29.27
C MET A 347 13.94 1.20 -27.74
N VAL A 348 12.82 0.84 -27.17
CA VAL A 348 12.65 0.71 -25.71
C VAL A 348 12.38 -0.74 -25.36
N TYR A 349 13.17 -1.29 -24.45
CA TYR A 349 12.94 -2.61 -23.87
C TYR A 349 12.44 -2.47 -22.45
N ARG A 350 11.43 -3.27 -22.06
CA ARG A 350 10.96 -3.38 -20.70
C ARG A 350 11.43 -4.70 -20.12
N PHE A 351 12.29 -4.64 -19.08
CA PHE A 351 12.79 -5.83 -18.39
C PHE A 351 12.19 -5.88 -16.97
N GLU A 352 11.37 -6.88 -16.73
CA GLU A 352 10.77 -7.15 -15.44
C GLU A 352 11.05 -8.59 -15.03
N SER A 353 11.75 -8.77 -13.92
CA SER A 353 12.12 -10.09 -13.39
C SER A 353 11.37 -10.46 -12.13
N THR A 354 10.91 -9.46 -11.37
CA THR A 354 10.24 -9.67 -10.07
C THR A 354 9.03 -8.77 -9.96
N HIS A 355 7.97 -9.32 -9.37
CA HIS A 355 6.72 -8.63 -9.10
C HIS A 355 6.70 -8.13 -7.64
N ASN A 356 6.24 -6.90 -7.40
CA ASN A 356 5.96 -6.40 -6.05
C ASN A 356 4.46 -6.61 -5.75
N PRO A 357 4.10 -7.54 -4.86
CA PRO A 357 2.70 -7.85 -4.56
C PRO A 357 1.89 -6.65 -4.03
N ALA A 358 2.55 -5.69 -3.37
CA ALA A 358 1.88 -4.49 -2.86
C ALA A 358 1.37 -3.58 -4.00
N VAL A 359 2.11 -3.50 -5.09
CA VAL A 359 1.73 -2.74 -6.29
C VAL A 359 0.68 -3.48 -7.12
N GLY A 360 0.74 -4.82 -7.13
CA GLY A 360 -0.13 -5.65 -7.96
C GLY A 360 0.24 -5.55 -9.45
N GLU A 361 -0.76 -5.64 -10.33
CA GLU A 361 -0.62 -5.57 -11.79
C GLU A 361 -0.85 -4.16 -12.35
N ALA A 362 -0.88 -3.13 -11.48
CA ALA A 362 -1.04 -1.76 -11.93
C ALA A 362 0.04 -1.39 -12.97
N PRO A 363 -0.31 -0.71 -14.07
CA PRO A 363 0.65 -0.32 -15.09
C PRO A 363 1.75 0.56 -14.47
N TRP A 364 2.99 0.22 -14.76
CA TRP A 364 4.12 1.06 -14.42
C TRP A 364 4.76 1.58 -15.69
N LEU A 365 4.93 2.89 -15.79
CA LEU A 365 5.43 3.57 -16.98
C LEU A 365 4.73 3.08 -18.26
N GLY A 366 3.41 3.25 -18.32
CA GLY A 366 2.59 2.94 -19.50
C GLY A 366 3.03 3.81 -20.69
N ILE A 367 3.90 3.27 -21.55
CA ILE A 367 4.47 4.02 -22.67
C ILE A 367 3.62 3.79 -23.91
N GLU A 368 2.83 4.79 -24.30
CA GLU A 368 2.30 4.93 -25.65
C GLU A 368 3.16 5.97 -26.37
N SER A 369 4.16 5.54 -27.12
CA SER A 369 5.01 6.40 -27.93
C SER A 369 5.19 5.78 -29.31
N ASP A 370 5.57 6.63 -30.30
CA ASP A 370 5.93 6.16 -31.64
C ASP A 370 7.22 5.32 -31.67
N ILE A 371 7.93 5.24 -30.54
CA ILE A 371 9.13 4.43 -30.41
C ILE A 371 8.71 2.98 -30.14
N PRO A 372 9.22 2.02 -30.91
CA PRO A 372 8.93 0.60 -30.69
C PRO A 372 9.31 0.16 -29.27
N THR A 373 8.35 -0.45 -28.58
CA THR A 373 8.55 -0.99 -27.22
C THR A 373 8.39 -2.51 -27.24
N GLN A 374 9.32 -3.22 -26.60
CA GLN A 374 9.30 -4.68 -26.54
C GLN A 374 9.61 -5.17 -25.12
N ASN A 375 8.85 -6.17 -24.65
CA ASN A 375 9.20 -6.87 -23.42
C ASN A 375 10.47 -7.71 -23.66
N LEU A 376 11.42 -7.57 -22.74
CA LEU A 376 12.71 -8.26 -22.77
C LEU A 376 12.71 -9.36 -21.70
N GLU A 377 12.34 -10.56 -22.10
CA GLU A 377 12.34 -11.72 -21.20
C GLU A 377 13.77 -12.11 -20.80
N PRO A 378 14.02 -12.62 -19.58
CA PRO A 378 15.35 -13.01 -19.10
C PRO A 378 16.13 -13.90 -20.06
N GLN A 379 15.47 -14.87 -20.69
CA GLN A 379 16.07 -15.78 -21.67
C GLN A 379 16.44 -15.10 -22.99
N MET A 380 15.91 -13.93 -23.27
CA MET A 380 16.21 -13.18 -24.50
C MET A 380 17.46 -12.30 -24.33
N VAL A 381 17.77 -11.85 -23.12
CA VAL A 381 18.90 -10.93 -22.84
C VAL A 381 20.21 -11.50 -23.36
N SER A 382 20.53 -12.75 -23.02
CA SER A 382 21.79 -13.41 -23.43
C SER A 382 21.87 -13.72 -24.90
N ARG A 383 20.75 -13.67 -25.65
CA ARG A 383 20.66 -13.94 -27.08
C ARG A 383 20.65 -12.67 -27.92
N GLN A 384 20.42 -11.52 -27.30
CA GLN A 384 20.44 -10.24 -27.98
C GLN A 384 21.88 -9.90 -28.39
N THR A 385 22.07 -9.45 -29.61
CA THR A 385 23.38 -9.15 -30.16
C THR A 385 23.68 -7.66 -30.32
N ASP A 386 22.65 -6.83 -30.17
CA ASP A 386 22.73 -5.36 -30.32
C ASP A 386 21.70 -4.65 -29.47
N PHE A 387 22.15 -3.65 -28.73
CA PHE A 387 21.32 -2.71 -27.97
C PHE A 387 21.64 -1.24 -28.33
N ALA A 388 22.37 -1.03 -29.43
CA ALA A 388 22.75 0.31 -29.86
C ALA A 388 21.50 1.21 -30.03
N ASP A 389 21.59 2.46 -29.57
CA ASP A 389 20.48 3.42 -29.57
C ASP A 389 19.20 2.92 -28.86
N SER A 390 19.34 2.04 -27.88
CA SER A 390 18.21 1.49 -27.12
C SER A 390 18.19 2.02 -25.68
N ALA A 391 16.99 2.07 -25.09
CA ALA A 391 16.79 2.24 -23.65
C ALA A 391 16.19 0.96 -23.06
N ILE A 392 16.52 0.67 -21.81
CA ILE A 392 15.91 -0.44 -21.08
C ILE A 392 15.25 0.12 -19.82
N LEU A 393 13.97 -0.18 -19.66
CA LEU A 393 13.23 0.09 -18.45
C LEU A 393 13.41 -1.08 -17.50
N VAL A 394 13.90 -0.82 -16.29
CA VAL A 394 13.98 -1.80 -15.20
C VAL A 394 13.21 -1.26 -14.00
N ARG A 395 12.44 -2.10 -13.32
CA ARG A 395 11.56 -1.64 -12.26
C ARG A 395 12.31 -1.21 -10.99
N HIS A 396 13.38 -1.91 -10.63
CA HIS A 396 14.15 -1.67 -9.40
C HIS A 396 15.50 -2.40 -9.44
N GLN A 397 16.32 -2.25 -8.39
CA GLN A 397 17.68 -2.81 -8.30
C GLN A 397 17.75 -4.33 -8.56
N ASN A 398 16.77 -5.11 -8.09
CA ASN A 398 16.81 -6.55 -8.30
C ASN A 398 16.66 -6.90 -9.78
N SER A 399 15.78 -6.22 -10.50
CA SER A 399 15.66 -6.36 -11.96
C SER A 399 16.96 -5.95 -12.67
N LEU A 400 17.61 -4.87 -12.22
CA LEU A 400 18.89 -4.45 -12.76
C LEU A 400 20.02 -5.46 -12.46
N ASN A 401 20.04 -6.04 -11.27
CA ASN A 401 21.01 -7.09 -10.91
C ASN A 401 20.85 -8.32 -11.79
N GLU A 402 19.62 -8.76 -12.06
CA GLU A 402 19.34 -9.90 -12.94
C GLU A 402 19.72 -9.57 -14.38
N LEU A 403 19.31 -8.39 -14.88
CA LEU A 403 19.73 -7.92 -16.21
C LEU A 403 21.26 -7.92 -16.33
N ALA A 404 21.97 -7.39 -15.32
CA ALA A 404 23.43 -7.34 -15.31
C ALA A 404 24.10 -8.71 -15.34
N ASN A 405 23.50 -9.72 -14.70
CA ASN A 405 23.99 -11.10 -14.69
C ASN A 405 23.78 -11.80 -16.05
N LEU A 406 22.68 -11.46 -16.74
CA LEU A 406 22.34 -12.01 -18.05
C LEU A 406 23.00 -11.26 -19.21
N TRP A 407 23.64 -10.10 -18.94
CA TRP A 407 24.15 -9.19 -19.97
C TRP A 407 25.21 -9.85 -20.85
N PRO A 408 25.09 -9.74 -22.20
CA PRO A 408 26.06 -10.31 -23.12
C PRO A 408 27.44 -9.68 -22.93
N LYS A 409 28.48 -10.53 -22.82
CA LYS A 409 29.88 -10.06 -22.65
C LYS A 409 30.41 -9.26 -23.83
N SER A 410 29.80 -9.44 -25.00
CA SER A 410 30.18 -8.77 -26.27
C SER A 410 29.64 -7.35 -26.39
N ILE A 411 28.73 -6.92 -25.53
CA ILE A 411 28.07 -5.62 -25.59
C ILE A 411 28.53 -4.75 -24.41
N GLY A 412 28.98 -3.53 -24.69
CA GLY A 412 29.36 -2.56 -23.67
C GLY A 412 28.13 -2.09 -22.88
N LYS A 413 28.22 -2.07 -21.54
CA LYS A 413 27.12 -1.65 -20.67
C LYS A 413 26.78 -0.16 -20.80
N LYS A 414 27.69 0.64 -21.34
CA LYS A 414 27.49 2.08 -21.59
C LYS A 414 26.85 2.39 -22.94
N GLU A 415 26.55 1.37 -23.73
CA GLU A 415 25.91 1.53 -25.03
C GLU A 415 24.37 1.59 -24.93
N VAL A 416 23.83 1.39 -23.73
CA VAL A 416 22.39 1.42 -23.46
C VAL A 416 22.10 2.28 -22.23
N THR A 417 21.03 3.07 -22.31
CA THR A 417 20.54 3.86 -21.17
C THR A 417 19.49 3.10 -20.39
N ILE A 418 19.65 3.03 -19.08
CA ILE A 418 18.69 2.38 -18.18
C ILE A 418 17.80 3.45 -17.53
N PHE A 419 16.49 3.23 -17.55
CA PHE A 419 15.53 4.01 -16.77
C PHE A 419 14.89 3.12 -15.70
N SER A 420 14.83 3.61 -14.47
CA SER A 420 14.20 2.90 -13.37
C SER A 420 13.24 3.78 -12.60
N PRO A 421 11.97 3.38 -12.42
CA PRO A 421 11.07 4.03 -11.49
C PRO A 421 11.42 3.76 -10.03
N GLY A 422 12.03 2.60 -9.74
CA GLY A 422 12.45 2.21 -8.40
C GLY A 422 13.88 2.66 -8.06
N PRO A 423 14.24 2.67 -6.76
CA PRO A 423 15.55 3.11 -6.31
C PRO A 423 16.67 2.19 -6.83
N ILE A 424 17.69 2.79 -7.43
CA ILE A 424 18.90 2.12 -7.87
C ILE A 424 20.08 2.64 -7.04
N TRP A 425 20.73 1.76 -6.27
CA TRP A 425 21.92 2.10 -5.46
C TRP A 425 23.23 1.58 -6.06
N ASP A 426 23.16 0.70 -7.05
CA ASP A 426 24.33 0.16 -7.75
C ASP A 426 23.99 -0.13 -9.21
N TRP A 427 24.38 0.76 -10.10
CA TRP A 427 24.11 0.69 -11.53
C TRP A 427 24.84 -0.44 -12.28
N LYS A 428 25.68 -1.24 -11.60
CA LYS A 428 26.38 -2.40 -12.19
C LYS A 428 27.18 -2.09 -13.46
N GLY A 429 27.60 -0.83 -13.62
CA GLY A 429 28.34 -0.35 -14.78
C GLY A 429 27.48 0.12 -15.97
N PHE A 430 26.16 0.11 -15.85
CA PHE A 430 25.24 0.81 -16.75
C PHE A 430 25.19 2.29 -16.47
N GLU A 431 24.80 3.09 -17.47
CA GLU A 431 24.38 4.47 -17.30
C GLU A 431 22.86 4.54 -17.23
N GLY A 432 22.28 5.43 -16.42
CA GLY A 432 20.84 5.48 -16.34
C GLY A 432 20.28 6.56 -15.42
N TYR A 433 18.97 6.62 -15.37
CA TYR A 433 18.18 7.61 -14.65
C TYR A 433 17.21 6.93 -13.68
N ASP A 434 17.23 7.37 -12.43
CA ASP A 434 16.25 7.05 -11.42
C ASP A 434 15.08 8.05 -11.55
N LEU A 435 13.93 7.57 -11.98
CA LEU A 435 12.75 8.39 -12.22
C LEU A 435 12.00 8.77 -10.94
N GLY A 436 12.28 8.09 -9.81
CA GLY A 436 11.65 8.40 -8.53
C GLY A 436 10.26 7.80 -8.33
N GLY A 437 9.68 7.15 -9.33
CA GLY A 437 8.36 6.51 -9.28
C GLY A 437 7.88 6.02 -10.64
N ALA A 438 6.75 5.33 -10.66
CA ALA A 438 6.16 4.71 -11.86
C ALA A 438 4.76 5.24 -12.21
N SER A 439 4.31 6.31 -11.55
CA SER A 439 2.99 6.92 -11.79
C SER A 439 2.91 7.68 -13.13
N LEU A 440 1.73 8.15 -13.48
CA LEU A 440 1.51 8.94 -14.71
C LEU A 440 2.44 10.17 -14.83
N PRO A 441 2.69 10.97 -13.77
CA PRO A 441 3.67 12.07 -13.85
C PRO A 441 5.06 11.61 -14.29
N HIS A 442 5.56 10.48 -13.78
CA HIS A 442 6.87 9.93 -14.16
C HIS A 442 6.86 9.40 -15.61
N THR A 443 5.77 8.76 -16.02
CA THR A 443 5.56 8.34 -17.42
C THR A 443 5.60 9.54 -18.37
N LYS A 444 4.96 10.66 -18.00
CA LYS A 444 4.94 11.90 -18.80
C LYS A 444 6.36 12.44 -19.02
N VAL A 445 7.20 12.49 -17.98
CA VAL A 445 8.61 12.90 -18.09
C VAL A 445 9.37 12.02 -19.07
N LEU A 446 9.25 10.70 -18.93
CA LEU A 446 9.92 9.75 -19.83
C LEU A 446 9.43 9.90 -21.28
N LEU A 447 8.12 10.06 -21.50
CA LEU A 447 7.55 10.26 -22.83
C LEU A 447 8.02 11.56 -23.48
N THR A 448 8.15 12.66 -22.73
CA THR A 448 8.70 13.94 -23.21
C THR A 448 10.13 13.73 -23.73
N TYR A 449 10.97 13.04 -22.96
CA TYR A 449 12.32 12.68 -23.41
C TYR A 449 12.30 11.79 -24.67
N LEU A 450 11.48 10.73 -24.67
CA LEU A 450 11.41 9.78 -25.80
C LEU A 450 10.95 10.47 -27.11
N LYS A 451 10.14 11.52 -27.02
CA LYS A 451 9.72 12.34 -28.18
C LYS A 451 10.75 13.38 -28.61
N GLY A 452 11.83 13.55 -27.86
CA GLY A 452 12.84 14.58 -28.12
C GLY A 452 12.35 16.01 -27.85
N GLU A 453 11.38 16.18 -26.97
CA GLU A 453 10.74 17.46 -26.62
C GLU A 453 11.37 18.09 -25.35
N SER A 454 12.51 17.58 -24.88
CA SER A 454 13.21 18.03 -23.66
C SER A 454 14.02 19.32 -23.84
#